data_b3122892da03ddbbf2ce8bfa24e6ea5d
#
_entry.id   b3122892da03ddbbf2ce8bfa24e6ea5d
#
_cell.length_a   1.000
_cell.length_b   1.000
_cell.length_c   1.000
_cell.angle_alpha   90.00
_cell.angle_beta   90.00
_cell.angle_gamma   90.00
#
_symmetry.space_group_name_H-M   'P 1'
#
loop_
_entity.id
_entity.type
_entity.pdbx_description
1 polymer ?
#
loop_
_entity_poly.entity_id
_entity_poly.type
_entity_poly.pdbx_seq_one_letter_code
_entity_poly.pdbx_strand_id
1 'polypeptide(L)'
;MRLEIAYDGTNFAGWGIQPNLRTVQGTIEAAMGVLFTKYGDAPRLTVAGRTDAGVHATGQIAHVDLTTAQLGALNVRRGRSGADSLAYRLNGIAGLSSDVVMLGSSVAPPGFDARFSATWRRYNYRVEDASIPRNPLVRNHTLSYPAVLDIDAMNDAAGSLLGLHDFATYCRPREHATTIRTLEHFRWTRDAAGVLNAEVRADAFCHGMVRSMVGLSLFVGEGKLSPTDAVLLLDARQRTSDFKVAPARGLTLVEIGYPPDDELGDRAALTRQRRDQS
;
A
#
# COMPACT_ATOMS: atom_id res chain seq x y z
N MET A 1 0.02 6.94 19.13
CA MET A 1 1.36 6.62 18.58
C MET A 1 1.25 6.39 17.08
N ARG A 2 2.17 6.93 16.27
CA ARG A 2 2.34 6.64 14.84
C ARG A 2 3.41 5.55 14.68
N LEU A 3 3.19 4.62 13.75
CA LEU A 3 4.11 3.54 13.41
C LEU A 3 4.42 3.60 11.92
N GLU A 4 5.70 3.43 11.57
CA GLU A 4 6.20 3.23 10.21
C GLU A 4 6.56 1.75 10.06
N ILE A 5 6.02 1.10 9.00
CA ILE A 5 5.99 -0.36 8.92
C ILE A 5 6.41 -0.81 7.53
N ALA A 6 7.32 -1.78 7.46
CA ALA A 6 7.65 -2.51 6.24
C ALA A 6 7.30 -3.99 6.39
N TYR A 7 6.92 -4.65 5.28
CA TYR A 7 6.68 -6.09 5.28
C TYR A 7 6.85 -6.72 3.89
N ASP A 8 7.32 -7.96 3.91
CA ASP A 8 7.19 -8.89 2.78
C ASP A 8 5.78 -9.50 2.84
N GLY A 9 4.92 -9.13 1.90
CA GLY A 9 3.53 -9.56 1.84
C GLY A 9 3.30 -10.99 1.39
N THR A 10 4.34 -11.70 0.92
CA THR A 10 4.25 -13.01 0.25
C THR A 10 3.39 -14.01 1.00
N ASN A 11 3.58 -14.11 2.33
CA ASN A 11 2.91 -15.09 3.18
C ASN A 11 1.75 -14.51 3.99
N PHE A 12 1.28 -13.31 3.64
CA PHE A 12 0.14 -12.67 4.29
C PHE A 12 -1.13 -12.71 3.43
N ALA A 13 -2.26 -13.00 4.07
CA ALA A 13 -3.59 -12.87 3.48
C ALA A 13 -4.07 -11.39 3.36
N GLY A 14 -3.10 -10.46 3.32
CA GLY A 14 -3.29 -9.02 3.29
C GLY A 14 -3.09 -8.35 4.65
N TRP A 15 -3.45 -7.08 4.71
CA TRP A 15 -3.27 -6.29 5.93
C TRP A 15 -4.28 -6.65 7.03
N GLY A 16 -5.58 -6.56 6.75
CA GLY A 16 -6.64 -6.60 7.76
C GLY A 16 -6.88 -7.99 8.34
N ILE A 17 -7.21 -8.04 9.64
CA ILE A 17 -7.53 -9.29 10.34
C ILE A 17 -8.63 -10.05 9.62
N GLN A 18 -8.42 -11.36 9.44
CA GLN A 18 -9.36 -12.33 8.88
C GLN A 18 -9.34 -13.60 9.73
N PRO A 19 -10.50 -14.25 9.96
CA PRO A 19 -10.54 -15.49 10.74
C PRO A 19 -9.60 -16.55 10.16
N ASN A 20 -8.78 -17.16 11.02
CA ASN A 20 -7.86 -18.26 10.70
C ASN A 20 -6.80 -17.96 9.63
N LEU A 21 -6.58 -16.69 9.26
CA LEU A 21 -5.59 -16.30 8.28
C LEU A 21 -4.50 -15.44 8.92
N ARG A 22 -3.28 -15.63 8.47
CA ARG A 22 -2.14 -14.80 8.86
C ARG A 22 -2.21 -13.47 8.14
N THR A 23 -2.29 -12.36 8.88
CA THR A 23 -2.39 -11.01 8.36
C THR A 23 -1.36 -10.09 9.01
N VAL A 24 -0.97 -9.02 8.33
CA VAL A 24 0.03 -8.06 8.87
C VAL A 24 -0.47 -7.45 10.17
N GLN A 25 -1.71 -6.95 10.19
CA GLN A 25 -2.34 -6.37 11.38
C GLN A 25 -2.40 -7.36 12.54
N GLY A 26 -2.84 -8.59 12.27
CA GLY A 26 -2.93 -9.64 13.30
C GLY A 26 -1.57 -9.99 13.91
N THR A 27 -0.51 -10.02 13.08
CA THR A 27 0.86 -10.28 13.56
C THR A 27 1.37 -9.15 14.46
N ILE A 28 1.14 -7.89 14.10
CA ILE A 28 1.57 -6.74 14.91
C ILE A 28 0.74 -6.63 16.20
N GLU A 29 -0.58 -6.81 16.13
CA GLU A 29 -1.46 -6.75 17.31
C GLU A 29 -1.18 -7.90 18.28
N ALA A 30 -0.81 -9.10 17.79
CA ALA A 30 -0.35 -10.21 18.63
C ALA A 30 0.95 -9.84 19.39
N ALA A 31 1.92 -9.20 18.72
CA ALA A 31 3.12 -8.70 19.37
C ALA A 31 2.82 -7.60 20.40
N MET A 32 1.84 -6.71 20.13
CA MET A 32 1.35 -5.74 21.11
C MET A 32 0.68 -6.43 22.33
N GLY A 33 -0.07 -7.52 22.10
CA GLY A 33 -0.66 -8.32 23.17
C GLY A 33 0.39 -8.88 24.11
N VAL A 34 1.49 -9.42 23.57
CA VAL A 34 2.63 -9.87 24.39
C VAL A 34 3.27 -8.71 25.14
N LEU A 35 3.50 -7.57 24.45
CA LEU A 35 4.14 -6.38 25.02
C LEU A 35 3.33 -5.80 26.21
N PHE A 36 2.02 -5.76 26.07
CA PHE A 36 1.12 -5.08 27.02
C PHE A 36 0.31 -6.05 27.89
N THR A 37 0.66 -7.33 27.95
CA THR A 37 -0.06 -8.37 28.72
C THR A 37 -0.43 -7.95 30.16
N LYS A 38 0.41 -7.12 30.83
CA LYS A 38 0.19 -6.63 32.19
C LYS A 38 -0.54 -5.29 32.26
N TYR A 39 -0.89 -4.70 31.10
CA TYR A 39 -1.39 -3.31 31.01
C TYR A 39 -2.75 -3.22 30.30
N GLY A 40 -3.50 -4.32 30.24
CA GLY A 40 -4.81 -4.42 29.61
C GLY A 40 -4.79 -5.09 28.23
N ASP A 41 -5.88 -4.92 27.49
CA ASP A 41 -6.06 -5.52 26.17
C ASP A 41 -5.06 -5.01 25.14
N ALA A 42 -4.79 -5.85 24.14
CA ALA A 42 -3.97 -5.44 23.00
C ALA A 42 -4.61 -4.27 22.26
N PRO A 43 -3.90 -3.15 22.08
CA PRO A 43 -4.44 -2.01 21.36
C PRO A 43 -4.58 -2.34 19.87
N ARG A 44 -5.58 -1.72 19.21
CA ARG A 44 -5.88 -1.95 17.80
C ARG A 44 -5.24 -0.91 16.89
N LEU A 45 -4.72 -1.37 15.76
CA LEU A 45 -4.13 -0.53 14.73
C LEU A 45 -5.17 0.06 13.78
N THR A 46 -5.05 1.35 13.51
CA THR A 46 -5.69 2.02 12.38
C THR A 46 -4.65 2.27 11.29
N VAL A 47 -4.83 1.69 10.11
CA VAL A 47 -3.90 1.75 8.99
C VAL A 47 -4.28 2.82 7.97
N ALA A 48 -3.28 3.44 7.35
CA ALA A 48 -3.48 4.44 6.29
C ALA A 48 -4.16 3.87 5.03
N GLY A 49 -3.80 2.64 4.65
CA GLY A 49 -4.41 1.93 3.53
C GLY A 49 -4.19 0.43 3.64
N ARG A 50 -5.25 -0.35 3.51
CA ARG A 50 -5.13 -1.82 3.48
C ARG A 50 -4.48 -2.25 2.18
N THR A 51 -3.56 -3.21 2.26
CA THR A 51 -2.99 -3.91 1.11
C THR A 51 -3.64 -5.28 0.95
N ASP A 52 -3.75 -5.75 -0.29
CA ASP A 52 -4.28 -7.07 -0.61
C ASP A 52 -3.29 -8.19 -0.23
N ALA A 53 -3.76 -9.45 -0.27
CA ALA A 53 -2.92 -10.62 -0.09
C ALA A 53 -1.73 -10.62 -1.08
N GLY A 54 -0.53 -10.88 -0.59
CA GLY A 54 0.70 -10.91 -1.37
C GLY A 54 1.29 -9.55 -1.75
N VAL A 55 0.68 -8.42 -1.35
CA VAL A 55 1.21 -7.06 -1.60
C VAL A 55 2.18 -6.68 -0.48
N HIS A 56 3.34 -6.13 -0.86
CA HIS A 56 4.39 -5.70 0.05
C HIS A 56 4.22 -4.23 0.47
N ALA A 57 5.00 -3.80 1.47
CA ALA A 57 5.16 -2.39 1.79
C ALA A 57 6.56 -2.09 2.33
N THR A 58 7.09 -0.92 1.98
CA THR A 58 8.29 -0.32 2.56
C THR A 58 7.98 0.98 3.29
N GLY A 59 6.75 1.50 3.18
CA GLY A 59 6.32 2.78 3.76
C GLY A 59 4.86 2.77 4.21
N GLN A 60 4.39 1.68 4.83
CA GLN A 60 3.06 1.63 5.43
C GLN A 60 3.04 2.43 6.72
N ILE A 61 1.95 3.18 6.94
CA ILE A 61 1.71 3.95 8.15
C ILE A 61 0.48 3.43 8.89
N ALA A 62 0.60 3.31 10.20
CA ALA A 62 -0.54 3.04 11.08
C ALA A 62 -0.47 3.93 12.33
N HIS A 63 -1.59 4.11 13.00
CA HIS A 63 -1.59 4.66 14.36
C HIS A 63 -2.27 3.71 15.33
N VAL A 64 -1.96 3.90 16.61
CA VAL A 64 -2.53 3.16 17.73
C VAL A 64 -2.71 4.10 18.92
N ASP A 65 -3.85 4.00 19.59
CA ASP A 65 -4.12 4.67 20.83
C ASP A 65 -3.68 3.77 21.99
N LEU A 66 -2.84 4.31 22.86
CA LEU A 66 -2.34 3.63 24.05
C LEU A 66 -2.91 4.27 25.31
N THR A 67 -3.27 3.45 26.28
CA THR A 67 -3.65 3.93 27.63
C THR A 67 -2.43 4.53 28.33
N THR A 68 -2.67 5.33 29.37
CA THR A 68 -1.60 5.89 30.21
C THR A 68 -0.70 4.80 30.80
N ALA A 69 -1.27 3.67 31.20
CA ALA A 69 -0.52 2.53 31.72
C ALA A 69 0.38 1.89 30.64
N GLN A 70 -0.12 1.74 29.39
CA GLN A 70 0.65 1.23 28.26
C GLN A 70 1.78 2.20 27.85
N LEU A 71 1.49 3.52 27.82
CA LEU A 71 2.51 4.55 27.61
C LEU A 71 3.59 4.52 28.70
N GLY A 72 3.19 4.41 29.96
CA GLY A 72 4.10 4.27 31.09
C GLY A 72 5.01 3.04 30.98
N ALA A 73 4.51 1.93 30.40
CA ALA A 73 5.30 0.72 30.14
C ALA A 73 6.40 0.92 29.10
N LEU A 74 6.30 1.94 28.25
CA LEU A 74 7.28 2.27 27.22
C LEU A 74 8.40 3.18 27.72
N ASN A 75 8.47 3.46 29.03
CA ASN A 75 9.47 4.36 29.64
C ASN A 75 10.90 4.09 29.17
N VAL A 76 11.68 5.14 29.19
CA VAL A 76 13.09 5.21 28.75
C VAL A 76 13.88 3.99 29.20
N ARG A 77 14.30 3.16 28.28
CA ARG A 77 15.21 2.05 28.52
C ARG A 77 16.38 2.16 27.55
N ARG A 78 17.60 2.09 28.06
CA ARG A 78 18.84 2.14 27.26
C ARG A 78 18.97 3.40 26.37
N GLY A 79 18.54 4.57 26.88
CA GLY A 79 18.70 5.87 26.19
C GLY A 79 17.70 6.12 25.04
N ARG A 80 16.68 5.29 24.86
CA ARG A 80 15.59 5.52 23.89
C ARG A 80 14.42 6.23 24.52
N SER A 81 13.78 7.17 23.80
CA SER A 81 12.52 7.76 24.23
C SER A 81 11.40 6.71 24.34
N GLY A 82 10.37 6.97 25.15
CA GLY A 82 9.22 6.06 25.24
C GLY A 82 8.58 5.81 23.87
N ALA A 83 8.53 6.84 23.02
CA ALA A 83 7.98 6.75 21.67
C ALA A 83 8.80 5.81 20.78
N ASP A 84 10.12 5.97 20.71
CA ASP A 84 11.01 5.13 19.89
C ASP A 84 11.09 3.68 20.40
N SER A 85 10.79 3.46 21.68
CA SER A 85 10.89 2.15 22.29
C SER A 85 9.79 1.18 21.81
N LEU A 86 8.66 1.67 21.32
CA LEU A 86 7.56 0.83 20.85
C LEU A 86 7.99 -0.01 19.64
N ALA A 87 8.51 0.61 18.59
CA ALA A 87 8.99 -0.09 17.39
C ALA A 87 10.10 -1.09 17.74
N TYR A 88 11.08 -0.67 18.54
CA TYR A 88 12.18 -1.54 18.97
C TYR A 88 11.69 -2.79 19.73
N ARG A 89 10.73 -2.64 20.64
CA ARG A 89 10.21 -3.75 21.44
C ARG A 89 9.36 -4.70 20.61
N LEU A 90 8.54 -4.16 19.69
CA LEU A 90 7.75 -4.98 18.76
C LEU A 90 8.65 -5.80 17.85
N ASN A 91 9.72 -5.21 17.31
CA ASN A 91 10.70 -5.95 16.51
C ASN A 91 11.42 -7.03 17.33
N GLY A 92 11.71 -6.77 18.61
CA GLY A 92 12.29 -7.76 19.50
C GLY A 92 11.37 -8.96 19.76
N ILE A 93 10.06 -8.75 19.82
CA ILE A 93 9.05 -9.82 19.96
C ILE A 93 8.87 -10.56 18.62
N ALA A 94 8.81 -9.84 17.50
CA ALA A 94 8.66 -10.42 16.16
C ALA A 94 9.86 -11.31 15.75
N GLY A 95 11.06 -10.98 16.25
CA GLY A 95 12.31 -11.69 15.95
C GLY A 95 12.97 -11.25 14.64
N LEU A 96 14.26 -11.59 14.49
CA LEU A 96 15.09 -11.15 13.37
C LEU A 96 14.69 -11.74 12.00
N SER A 97 14.00 -12.86 11.99
CA SER A 97 13.51 -13.50 10.75
C SER A 97 12.09 -13.11 10.38
N SER A 98 11.52 -12.09 11.06
CA SER A 98 10.16 -11.62 10.79
C SER A 98 10.05 -11.00 9.40
N ASP A 99 8.96 -11.31 8.71
CA ASP A 99 8.56 -10.65 7.46
C ASP A 99 7.79 -9.33 7.68
N VAL A 100 7.69 -8.86 8.95
CA VAL A 100 7.16 -7.54 9.33
C VAL A 100 8.18 -6.84 10.22
N VAL A 101 8.48 -5.59 9.91
CA VAL A 101 9.43 -4.74 10.66
C VAL A 101 8.81 -3.39 10.94
N MET A 102 8.88 -2.95 12.19
CA MET A 102 8.59 -1.56 12.57
C MET A 102 9.84 -0.73 12.27
N LEU A 103 9.77 0.12 11.25
CA LEU A 103 10.88 1.02 10.87
C LEU A 103 11.10 2.12 11.90
N GLY A 104 9.99 2.58 12.52
CA GLY A 104 10.00 3.61 13.54
C GLY A 104 8.68 3.72 14.27
N SER A 105 8.71 4.42 15.40
CA SER A 105 7.53 4.84 16.13
C SER A 105 7.73 6.23 16.74
N SER A 106 6.69 7.05 16.73
CA SER A 106 6.70 8.41 17.27
C SER A 106 5.37 8.74 17.95
N VAL A 107 5.35 9.81 18.73
CA VAL A 107 4.08 10.39 19.17
C VAL A 107 3.37 10.93 17.94
N ALA A 108 2.12 10.53 17.73
CA ALA A 108 1.33 11.10 16.65
C ALA A 108 0.98 12.55 16.96
N PRO A 109 1.09 13.49 16.00
CA PRO A 109 0.63 14.87 16.20
C PRO A 109 -0.86 14.92 16.54
N PRO A 110 -1.33 15.99 17.19
CA PRO A 110 -2.76 16.17 17.48
C PRO A 110 -3.61 16.07 16.20
N GLY A 111 -4.74 15.37 16.27
CA GLY A 111 -5.65 15.20 15.13
C GLY A 111 -5.19 14.20 14.06
N PHE A 112 -4.01 13.58 14.20
CA PHE A 112 -3.52 12.59 13.26
C PHE A 112 -4.41 11.35 13.21
N ASP A 113 -4.90 11.05 12.03
CA ASP A 113 -5.53 9.78 11.70
C ASP A 113 -4.79 9.17 10.50
N ALA A 114 -4.17 8.00 10.68
CA ALA A 114 -3.37 7.38 9.63
C ALA A 114 -4.14 7.21 8.31
N ARG A 115 -5.46 6.94 8.38
CA ARG A 115 -6.31 6.72 7.22
C ARG A 115 -6.88 8.00 6.62
N PHE A 116 -7.46 8.86 7.48
CA PHE A 116 -8.25 9.99 7.04
C PHE A 116 -7.45 11.28 6.86
N SER A 117 -6.30 11.42 7.53
CA SER A 117 -5.38 12.55 7.30
C SER A 117 -4.52 12.37 6.05
N ALA A 118 -4.42 11.16 5.47
CA ALA A 118 -3.59 10.91 4.32
C ALA A 118 -4.13 11.64 3.06
N THR A 119 -3.20 12.26 2.30
CA THR A 119 -3.49 13.02 1.07
C THR A 119 -3.27 12.20 -0.19
N TRP A 120 -2.24 11.37 -0.24
CA TRP A 120 -1.93 10.50 -1.37
C TRP A 120 -1.22 9.22 -0.93
N ARG A 121 -1.13 8.24 -1.83
CA ARG A 121 -0.39 6.98 -1.69
C ARG A 121 0.42 6.76 -2.93
N ARG A 122 1.65 6.21 -2.77
CA ARG A 122 2.53 5.84 -3.87
C ARG A 122 2.87 4.37 -3.80
N TYR A 123 2.74 3.73 -4.95
CA TYR A 123 3.07 2.32 -5.16
C TYR A 123 4.14 2.18 -6.23
N ASN A 124 4.98 1.16 -6.09
CA ASN A 124 5.83 0.67 -7.16
C ASN A 124 5.39 -0.73 -7.57
N TYR A 125 5.47 -1.02 -8.88
CA TYR A 125 5.29 -2.36 -9.40
C TYR A 125 6.49 -2.76 -10.26
N ARG A 126 7.11 -3.94 -9.96
CA ARG A 126 8.33 -4.42 -10.61
C ARG A 126 8.04 -5.56 -11.56
N VAL A 127 8.65 -5.51 -12.77
CA VAL A 127 8.52 -6.54 -13.82
C VAL A 127 9.87 -6.85 -14.43
N GLU A 128 10.25 -8.12 -14.45
CA GLU A 128 11.29 -8.68 -15.30
C GLU A 128 10.62 -9.21 -16.57
N ASP A 129 10.79 -8.53 -17.70
CA ASP A 129 10.29 -8.98 -18.98
C ASP A 129 11.31 -9.91 -19.68
N ALA A 130 10.97 -10.47 -20.85
CA ALA A 130 11.81 -11.42 -21.55
C ALA A 130 13.11 -10.80 -22.14
N SER A 131 13.33 -9.50 -22.00
CA SER A 131 14.58 -8.85 -22.45
C SER A 131 15.76 -9.11 -21.53
N ILE A 132 15.55 -9.61 -20.30
CA ILE A 132 16.58 -9.88 -19.29
C ILE A 132 16.42 -11.29 -18.70
N PRO A 133 17.51 -11.91 -18.22
CA PRO A 133 17.44 -13.16 -17.47
C PRO A 133 16.67 -12.99 -16.15
N ARG A 134 15.89 -14.01 -15.78
CA ARG A 134 15.17 -14.04 -14.50
C ARG A 134 16.14 -14.10 -13.32
N ASN A 135 15.89 -13.27 -12.30
CA ASN A 135 16.61 -13.31 -11.04
C ASN A 135 15.79 -14.01 -9.94
N PRO A 136 16.13 -15.24 -9.52
CA PRO A 136 15.35 -15.97 -8.51
C PRO A 136 15.38 -15.32 -7.11
N LEU A 137 16.36 -14.46 -6.82
CA LEU A 137 16.49 -13.78 -5.51
C LEU A 137 15.42 -12.70 -5.31
N VAL A 138 14.86 -12.15 -6.38
CA VAL A 138 13.84 -11.10 -6.32
C VAL A 138 12.43 -11.59 -6.66
N ARG A 139 12.24 -12.91 -6.87
CA ARG A 139 10.99 -13.51 -7.33
C ARG A 139 9.76 -13.21 -6.49
N ASN A 140 9.95 -12.89 -5.21
CA ASN A 140 8.84 -12.60 -4.30
C ASN A 140 8.29 -11.18 -4.47
N HIS A 141 9.09 -10.24 -4.99
CA HIS A 141 8.70 -8.84 -5.15
C HIS A 141 8.91 -8.30 -6.59
N THR A 142 9.04 -9.19 -7.56
CA THR A 142 9.14 -8.84 -8.98
C THR A 142 8.35 -9.86 -9.80
N LEU A 143 7.51 -9.39 -10.72
CA LEU A 143 6.79 -10.23 -11.65
C LEU A 143 7.71 -10.62 -12.80
N SER A 144 7.92 -11.92 -13.06
CA SER A 144 8.54 -12.36 -14.32
C SER A 144 7.45 -12.44 -15.39
N TYR A 145 7.67 -11.76 -16.53
CA TYR A 145 6.74 -11.69 -17.65
C TYR A 145 7.36 -12.33 -18.91
N PRO A 146 6.61 -13.18 -19.66
CA PRO A 146 7.21 -14.03 -20.68
C PRO A 146 7.43 -13.33 -22.04
N ALA A 147 7.05 -12.08 -22.23
CA ALA A 147 7.23 -11.31 -23.46
C ALA A 147 8.15 -10.10 -23.21
N VAL A 148 8.78 -9.58 -24.27
CA VAL A 148 9.43 -8.27 -24.28
C VAL A 148 8.34 -7.21 -24.35
N LEU A 149 8.47 -6.16 -23.52
CA LEU A 149 7.46 -5.12 -23.36
C LEU A 149 7.92 -3.80 -23.96
N ASP A 150 7.05 -3.19 -24.76
CA ASP A 150 7.21 -1.83 -25.28
C ASP A 150 6.89 -0.80 -24.20
N ILE A 151 7.93 -0.23 -23.61
CA ILE A 151 7.81 0.74 -22.51
C ILE A 151 7.19 2.08 -22.98
N ASP A 152 7.39 2.48 -24.23
CA ASP A 152 6.86 3.73 -24.76
C ASP A 152 5.33 3.60 -24.90
N ALA A 153 4.84 2.53 -25.51
CA ALA A 153 3.42 2.24 -25.58
C ALA A 153 2.79 2.11 -24.17
N MET A 154 3.49 1.49 -23.20
CA MET A 154 3.03 1.41 -21.81
C MET A 154 2.93 2.79 -21.15
N ASN A 155 3.86 3.71 -21.45
CA ASN A 155 3.83 5.08 -20.92
C ASN A 155 2.73 5.92 -21.59
N ASP A 156 2.47 5.75 -22.88
CA ASP A 156 1.36 6.41 -23.56
C ASP A 156 0.01 6.02 -22.94
N ALA A 157 -0.20 4.72 -22.70
CA ALA A 157 -1.39 4.24 -22.01
C ALA A 157 -1.48 4.75 -20.56
N ALA A 158 -0.37 4.76 -19.81
CA ALA A 158 -0.32 5.24 -18.43
C ALA A 158 -0.62 6.74 -18.35
N GLY A 159 -0.04 7.54 -19.27
CA GLY A 159 -0.26 8.98 -19.35
C GLY A 159 -1.72 9.35 -19.64
N SER A 160 -2.42 8.57 -20.43
CA SER A 160 -3.82 8.79 -20.78
C SER A 160 -4.80 8.57 -19.61
N LEU A 161 -4.39 7.90 -18.54
CA LEU A 161 -5.19 7.63 -17.35
C LEU A 161 -5.04 8.71 -16.26
N LEU A 162 -4.14 9.70 -16.44
CA LEU A 162 -3.90 10.74 -15.43
C LEU A 162 -5.10 11.67 -15.28
N GLY A 163 -5.31 12.17 -14.05
CA GLY A 163 -6.36 13.12 -13.73
C GLY A 163 -7.47 12.53 -12.85
N LEU A 164 -8.55 13.30 -12.73
CA LEU A 164 -9.75 12.92 -11.98
C LEU A 164 -10.69 12.11 -12.89
N HIS A 165 -10.85 10.84 -12.60
CA HIS A 165 -11.67 9.93 -13.37
C HIS A 165 -12.47 8.97 -12.49
N ASP A 166 -13.49 8.37 -13.10
CA ASP A 166 -14.16 7.20 -12.53
C ASP A 166 -13.44 5.92 -12.97
N PHE A 167 -12.67 5.33 -12.07
CA PHE A 167 -11.89 4.11 -12.30
C PHE A 167 -12.69 2.81 -12.11
N ALA A 168 -14.00 2.81 -12.28
CA ALA A 168 -14.85 1.63 -12.09
C ALA A 168 -14.36 0.40 -12.85
N THR A 169 -13.89 0.56 -14.09
CA THR A 169 -13.30 -0.52 -14.93
C THR A 169 -12.11 -1.19 -14.24
N TYR A 170 -11.29 -0.42 -13.55
CA TYR A 170 -10.06 -0.88 -12.90
C TYR A 170 -10.27 -1.31 -11.45
N CYS A 171 -11.48 -1.16 -10.89
CA CYS A 171 -11.77 -1.44 -9.49
C CYS A 171 -12.62 -2.69 -9.33
N ARG A 172 -12.36 -3.46 -8.28
CA ARG A 172 -13.31 -4.46 -7.82
C ARG A 172 -14.46 -3.74 -7.09
N PRO A 173 -15.71 -3.91 -7.51
CA PRO A 173 -16.86 -3.26 -6.88
C PRO A 173 -16.92 -3.52 -5.38
N ARG A 174 -17.32 -2.52 -4.62
CA ARG A 174 -17.55 -2.60 -3.19
C ARG A 174 -18.70 -1.68 -2.81
N GLU A 175 -19.66 -2.19 -2.06
CA GLU A 175 -20.78 -1.40 -1.55
C GLU A 175 -20.26 -0.18 -0.75
N HIS A 176 -20.91 0.94 -0.91
CA HIS A 176 -20.58 2.21 -0.24
C HIS A 176 -19.13 2.69 -0.46
N ALA A 177 -18.56 2.44 -1.64
CA ALA A 177 -17.23 2.92 -1.99
C ALA A 177 -17.22 3.55 -3.38
N THR A 178 -16.88 4.83 -3.46
CA THR A 178 -16.69 5.51 -4.75
C THR A 178 -15.47 4.98 -5.49
N THR A 179 -15.53 5.00 -6.82
CA THR A 179 -14.43 4.67 -7.74
C THR A 179 -13.78 5.91 -8.37
N ILE A 180 -14.29 7.11 -8.04
CA ILE A 180 -13.73 8.38 -8.52
C ILE A 180 -12.44 8.67 -7.76
N ARG A 181 -11.32 8.83 -8.51
CA ARG A 181 -9.98 9.07 -7.96
C ARG A 181 -9.22 10.07 -8.81
N THR A 182 -8.27 10.76 -8.19
CA THR A 182 -7.29 11.57 -8.89
C THR A 182 -5.99 10.78 -9.00
N LEU A 183 -5.70 10.27 -10.22
CA LEU A 183 -4.43 9.65 -10.53
C LEU A 183 -3.42 10.75 -10.85
N GLU A 184 -2.45 10.96 -9.97
CA GLU A 184 -1.51 12.09 -10.03
C GLU A 184 -0.24 11.75 -10.83
N HIS A 185 0.16 10.48 -10.79
CA HIS A 185 1.35 9.99 -11.47
C HIS A 185 1.20 8.53 -11.84
N PHE A 186 1.56 8.17 -13.06
CA PHE A 186 1.73 6.80 -13.51
C PHE A 186 2.77 6.77 -14.63
N ARG A 187 3.94 6.18 -14.33
CA ARG A 187 5.06 6.12 -15.26
C ARG A 187 5.84 4.83 -15.11
N TRP A 188 6.25 4.29 -16.26
CA TRP A 188 7.15 3.15 -16.38
C TRP A 188 8.57 3.63 -16.68
N THR A 189 9.55 3.04 -16.01
CA THR A 189 10.98 3.22 -16.27
C THR A 189 11.67 1.87 -16.29
N ARG A 190 12.80 1.77 -16.97
CA ARG A 190 13.67 0.58 -16.93
C ARG A 190 14.91 0.95 -16.16
N ASP A 191 15.22 0.20 -15.10
CA ASP A 191 16.41 0.44 -14.28
C ASP A 191 17.70 -0.10 -14.97
N ALA A 192 18.86 0.16 -14.35
CA ALA A 192 20.15 -0.27 -14.90
C ALA A 192 20.31 -1.81 -14.99
N ALA A 193 19.51 -2.57 -14.23
CA ALA A 193 19.46 -4.03 -14.31
C ALA A 193 18.48 -4.53 -15.37
N GLY A 194 17.79 -3.61 -16.07
CA GLY A 194 16.79 -3.93 -17.09
C GLY A 194 15.38 -4.20 -16.53
N VAL A 195 15.16 -4.09 -15.23
CA VAL A 195 13.85 -4.31 -14.61
C VAL A 195 12.93 -3.12 -14.87
N LEU A 196 11.72 -3.39 -15.33
CA LEU A 196 10.67 -2.39 -15.48
C LEU A 196 10.07 -2.05 -14.12
N ASN A 197 9.93 -0.76 -13.85
CA ASN A 197 9.34 -0.22 -12.63
C ASN A 197 8.20 0.73 -12.99
N ALA A 198 6.98 0.43 -12.55
CA ALA A 198 5.88 1.39 -12.54
C ALA A 198 5.88 2.16 -11.24
N GLU A 199 5.89 3.49 -11.29
CA GLU A 199 5.54 4.34 -10.17
C GLU A 199 4.11 4.85 -10.35
N VAL A 200 3.27 4.67 -9.33
CA VAL A 200 1.86 5.06 -9.38
C VAL A 200 1.51 5.85 -8.13
N ARG A 201 1.02 7.09 -8.28
CA ARG A 201 0.55 7.94 -7.17
C ARG A 201 -0.86 8.45 -7.42
N ALA A 202 -1.71 8.39 -6.40
CA ALA A 202 -3.07 8.91 -6.43
C ALA A 202 -3.50 9.39 -5.04
N ASP A 203 -4.56 10.20 -4.97
CA ASP A 203 -5.22 10.60 -3.72
C ASP A 203 -5.68 9.40 -2.91
N ALA A 204 -6.23 8.39 -3.58
CA ALA A 204 -6.58 7.09 -3.01
C ALA A 204 -6.67 6.04 -4.14
N PHE A 205 -6.72 4.77 -3.76
CA PHE A 205 -6.95 3.67 -4.70
C PHE A 205 -8.17 2.86 -4.26
N CYS A 206 -9.01 2.47 -5.22
CA CYS A 206 -10.03 1.46 -4.99
C CYS A 206 -9.43 0.05 -5.10
N HIS A 207 -10.18 -0.96 -4.64
CA HIS A 207 -9.70 -2.33 -4.52
C HIS A 207 -9.23 -2.90 -5.88
N GLY A 208 -7.97 -3.25 -5.96
CA GLY A 208 -7.33 -3.83 -7.14
C GLY A 208 -6.93 -2.83 -8.23
N MET A 209 -7.18 -1.52 -8.06
CA MET A 209 -6.98 -0.49 -9.09
C MET A 209 -5.56 -0.49 -9.66
N VAL A 210 -4.52 -0.37 -8.84
CA VAL A 210 -3.12 -0.36 -9.31
C VAL A 210 -2.81 -1.61 -10.12
N ARG A 211 -3.18 -2.78 -9.60
CA ARG A 211 -2.92 -4.07 -10.29
C ARG A 211 -3.69 -4.20 -11.60
N SER A 212 -4.88 -3.62 -11.70
CA SER A 212 -5.65 -3.59 -12.95
C SER A 212 -5.01 -2.66 -13.97
N MET A 213 -4.60 -1.45 -13.59
CA MET A 213 -3.89 -0.52 -14.48
C MET A 213 -2.54 -1.09 -14.96
N VAL A 214 -1.78 -1.72 -14.05
CA VAL A 214 -0.56 -2.46 -14.43
C VAL A 214 -0.88 -3.59 -15.40
N GLY A 215 -1.93 -4.38 -15.16
CA GLY A 215 -2.35 -5.46 -16.05
C GLY A 215 -2.69 -4.97 -17.45
N LEU A 216 -3.40 -3.85 -17.57
CA LEU A 216 -3.63 -3.18 -18.84
C LEU A 216 -2.31 -2.79 -19.51
N SER A 217 -1.41 -2.10 -18.77
CA SER A 217 -0.11 -1.66 -19.32
C SER A 217 0.72 -2.83 -19.86
N LEU A 218 0.70 -3.99 -19.18
CA LEU A 218 1.40 -5.20 -19.65
C LEU A 218 0.82 -5.71 -20.98
N PHE A 219 -0.51 -5.66 -21.16
CA PHE A 219 -1.18 -6.05 -22.40
C PHE A 219 -0.90 -5.06 -23.53
N VAL A 220 -0.81 -3.78 -23.23
CA VAL A 220 -0.39 -2.75 -24.20
C VAL A 220 1.08 -2.94 -24.59
N GLY A 221 1.98 -3.13 -23.63
CA GLY A 221 3.40 -3.35 -23.89
C GLY A 221 3.68 -4.63 -24.69
N GLU A 222 2.82 -5.65 -24.58
CA GLU A 222 2.88 -6.89 -25.38
C GLU A 222 2.24 -6.73 -26.78
N GLY A 223 1.61 -5.58 -27.07
CA GLY A 223 0.91 -5.31 -28.32
C GLY A 223 -0.46 -6.01 -28.46
N LYS A 224 -1.04 -6.53 -27.36
CA LYS A 224 -2.37 -7.15 -27.34
C LYS A 224 -3.50 -6.12 -27.27
N LEU A 225 -3.21 -4.96 -26.73
CA LEU A 225 -4.06 -3.76 -26.68
C LEU A 225 -3.26 -2.58 -27.19
N SER A 226 -3.95 -1.55 -27.69
CA SER A 226 -3.36 -0.27 -28.05
C SER A 226 -3.37 0.70 -26.86
N PRO A 227 -2.51 1.74 -26.84
CA PRO A 227 -2.59 2.78 -25.82
C PRO A 227 -3.97 3.47 -25.75
N THR A 228 -4.68 3.60 -26.86
CA THR A 228 -6.03 4.19 -26.91
C THR A 228 -7.09 3.34 -26.23
N ASP A 229 -6.91 2.02 -26.14
CA ASP A 229 -7.83 1.15 -25.39
C ASP A 229 -7.88 1.49 -23.89
N ALA A 230 -6.82 2.09 -23.35
CA ALA A 230 -6.81 2.53 -21.95
C ALA A 230 -7.92 3.55 -21.66
N VAL A 231 -8.12 4.52 -22.54
CA VAL A 231 -9.17 5.55 -22.42
C VAL A 231 -10.54 4.95 -22.70
N LEU A 232 -10.67 4.15 -23.75
CA LEU A 232 -11.95 3.51 -24.10
C LEU A 232 -12.48 2.64 -22.94
N LEU A 233 -11.58 1.89 -22.30
CA LEU A 233 -11.91 1.07 -21.15
C LEU A 233 -12.22 1.93 -19.89
N LEU A 234 -11.53 3.06 -19.69
CA LEU A 234 -11.83 4.00 -18.61
C LEU A 234 -13.24 4.57 -18.78
N ASP A 235 -13.60 5.02 -19.98
CA ASP A 235 -14.89 5.61 -20.31
C ASP A 235 -16.05 4.60 -20.24
N ALA A 236 -15.78 3.33 -20.49
CA ALA A 236 -16.78 2.26 -20.40
C ALA A 236 -17.30 2.05 -18.97
N ARG A 237 -16.53 2.39 -17.94
CA ARG A 237 -16.88 2.29 -16.49
C ARG A 237 -17.43 0.91 -16.08
N GLN A 238 -17.02 -0.13 -16.78
CA GLN A 238 -17.43 -1.51 -16.55
C GLN A 238 -16.23 -2.43 -16.48
N ARG A 239 -16.28 -3.40 -15.58
CA ARG A 239 -15.23 -4.42 -15.53
C ARG A 239 -15.17 -5.18 -16.85
N THR A 240 -13.93 -5.40 -17.30
CA THR A 240 -13.65 -6.12 -18.54
C THR A 240 -12.81 -7.37 -18.27
N SER A 241 -12.83 -8.30 -19.21
CA SER A 241 -11.93 -9.44 -19.33
C SER A 241 -10.82 -9.24 -20.37
N ASP A 242 -10.73 -8.05 -21.00
CA ASP A 242 -9.80 -7.77 -22.10
C ASP A 242 -8.34 -7.79 -21.65
N PHE A 243 -8.10 -7.61 -20.38
CA PHE A 243 -6.80 -7.78 -19.75
C PHE A 243 -6.89 -8.51 -18.41
N LYS A 244 -5.76 -9.06 -17.95
CA LYS A 244 -5.66 -9.74 -16.65
C LYS A 244 -5.14 -8.78 -15.57
N VAL A 245 -5.74 -8.81 -14.38
CA VAL A 245 -5.22 -8.11 -13.21
C VAL A 245 -3.83 -8.65 -12.87
N ALA A 246 -2.84 -7.76 -12.76
CA ALA A 246 -1.47 -8.16 -12.45
C ALA A 246 -1.37 -8.85 -11.07
N PRO A 247 -0.49 -9.86 -10.92
CA PRO A 247 -0.24 -10.53 -9.63
C PRO A 247 0.18 -9.57 -8.52
N ALA A 248 -0.16 -9.88 -7.28
CA ALA A 248 0.16 -9.03 -6.13
C ALA A 248 1.68 -8.90 -5.88
N ARG A 249 2.45 -9.95 -6.12
CA ARG A 249 3.89 -10.06 -5.79
C ARG A 249 4.80 -8.98 -6.38
N GLY A 250 4.40 -8.29 -7.47
CA GLY A 250 5.18 -7.17 -8.00
C GLY A 250 4.89 -5.84 -7.30
N LEU A 251 3.82 -5.77 -6.50
CA LEU A 251 3.28 -4.52 -5.95
C LEU A 251 3.82 -4.24 -4.56
N THR A 252 4.34 -3.03 -4.36
CA THR A 252 4.82 -2.54 -3.08
C THR A 252 4.24 -1.15 -2.79
N LEU A 253 3.61 -0.97 -1.63
CA LEU A 253 3.28 0.34 -1.09
C LEU A 253 4.55 0.99 -0.56
N VAL A 254 4.99 2.08 -1.18
CA VAL A 254 6.29 2.70 -0.85
C VAL A 254 6.17 3.94 0.00
N GLU A 255 5.03 4.67 -0.09
CA GLU A 255 4.90 5.92 0.66
C GLU A 255 3.44 6.35 0.80
N ILE A 256 3.17 7.07 1.88
CA ILE A 256 1.89 7.70 2.17
C ILE A 256 2.15 9.15 2.55
N GLY A 257 1.55 10.08 1.80
CA GLY A 257 1.66 11.51 2.06
C GLY A 257 0.62 12.01 3.05
N TYR A 258 1.03 12.97 3.86
CA TYR A 258 0.19 13.69 4.81
C TYR A 258 0.40 15.19 4.63
N PRO A 259 -0.56 16.04 5.01
CA PRO A 259 -0.35 17.48 5.06
C PRO A 259 0.56 17.84 6.26
N PRO A 260 0.94 19.14 6.42
CA PRO A 260 1.57 19.63 7.64
C PRO A 260 0.80 19.27 8.92
N ASP A 261 1.52 19.19 10.05
CA ASP A 261 0.96 18.67 11.31
C ASP A 261 -0.26 19.45 11.80
N ASP A 262 -0.31 20.75 11.57
CA ASP A 262 -1.43 21.64 11.93
C ASP A 262 -2.70 21.43 11.08
N GLU A 263 -2.59 20.83 9.90
CA GLU A 263 -3.71 20.55 9.01
C GLU A 263 -4.28 19.12 9.14
N LEU A 264 -3.61 18.23 9.88
CA LEU A 264 -3.96 16.81 9.97
C LEU A 264 -5.40 16.56 10.44
N GLY A 265 -5.84 17.30 11.46
CA GLY A 265 -7.19 17.17 12.03
C GLY A 265 -8.28 17.60 11.06
N ASP A 266 -8.11 18.75 10.43
CA ASP A 266 -9.06 19.31 9.46
C ASP A 266 -9.16 18.40 8.22
N ARG A 267 -8.03 17.91 7.74
CA ARG A 267 -8.00 16.92 6.65
C ARG A 267 -8.77 15.64 7.01
N ALA A 268 -8.57 15.12 8.23
CA ALA A 268 -9.26 13.92 8.68
C ALA A 268 -10.78 14.15 8.77
N ALA A 269 -11.22 15.28 9.30
CA ALA A 269 -12.63 15.64 9.39
C ALA A 269 -13.29 15.75 8.02
N LEU A 270 -12.67 16.48 7.09
CA LEU A 270 -13.13 16.62 5.70
C LEU A 270 -13.26 15.28 4.98
N THR A 271 -12.28 14.39 5.16
CA THR A 271 -12.27 13.08 4.50
C THR A 271 -13.36 12.15 5.05
N ARG A 272 -13.68 12.22 6.37
CA ARG A 272 -14.80 11.46 6.98
C ARG A 272 -16.13 11.94 6.43
N GLN A 273 -16.38 13.26 6.39
CA GLN A 273 -17.63 13.83 5.86
C GLN A 273 -17.93 13.39 4.43
N ARG A 274 -16.93 13.41 3.54
CA ARG A 274 -17.09 12.97 2.14
C ARG A 274 -17.45 11.49 2.03
N ARG A 275 -16.96 10.67 2.95
CA ARG A 275 -17.27 9.24 2.97
C ARG A 275 -18.68 8.96 3.48
N ASP A 276 -19.18 9.72 4.43
CA ASP A 276 -20.54 9.54 5.00
C ASP A 276 -21.62 10.00 4.03
N GLN A 277 -21.25 10.77 2.99
CA GLN A 277 -22.13 11.25 1.91
C GLN A 277 -22.11 10.36 0.66
N SER A 278 -21.22 9.38 0.57
CA SER A 278 -21.05 8.47 -0.58
C SER A 278 -21.54 7.06 -0.27
#